data_32b72acb2a615716d1e3a9a5d8f54b26
#
_entry.id   32b72acb2a615716d1e3a9a5d8f54b26
#
_cell.length_a   1.000
_cell.length_b   1.000
_cell.length_c   1.000
_cell.angle_alpha   90.00
_cell.angle_beta   90.00
_cell.angle_gamma   90.00
#
_symmetry.space_group_name_H-M   'P 1'
#
loop_
_entity.id
_entity.type
_entity.pdbx_description
1 polymer ?
#
loop_
_entity_poly.entity_id
_entity_poly.type
_entity_poly.pdbx_seq_one_letter_code
_entity_poly.pdbx_strand_id
1 'polypeptide(L)'
;MDVVDLREFYASPLGNATRRLLSAKLKPRLGSLGDACVMGMGFATPYLDDLPSETKRSIAFMMARQGVIHWPREGSVQSALVDEFDLPLLESTVDLALVVHGLELTDSPIEMLQEVWRVMAPQGRLVLVVPNRRGLWDAFDTSPFGYGQPFSRTQLAGLLKEAQFSAVSWSHALQMPPTKRGFVHSGASAIERIGDLITSRFSGLIIVEAVKQVYAFSSGKRVRRLMPRFKPALLPSPVRFDGGQ
;
A
#
# COMPACT_ATOMS: atom_id res chain seq x y z
N MET A 1 -10.49 -6.40 16.28
CA MET A 1 -9.69 -7.63 16.05
C MET A 1 -8.34 -7.41 16.68
N ASP A 2 -7.99 -8.28 17.58
CA ASP A 2 -6.71 -8.22 18.30
C ASP A 2 -5.67 -9.21 17.72
N VAL A 3 -4.47 -9.16 18.26
CA VAL A 3 -3.34 -9.97 17.83
C VAL A 3 -3.54 -11.46 18.14
N VAL A 4 -4.37 -11.81 19.12
CA VAL A 4 -4.67 -13.21 19.49
C VAL A 4 -5.55 -13.83 18.43
N ASP A 5 -6.63 -13.12 18.02
CA ASP A 5 -7.52 -13.54 16.92
C ASP A 5 -6.73 -13.77 15.62
N LEU A 6 -5.84 -12.83 15.29
CA LEU A 6 -4.98 -12.93 14.09
C LEU A 6 -4.06 -14.14 14.16
N ARG A 7 -3.41 -14.36 15.30
CA ARG A 7 -2.54 -15.54 15.51
C ARG A 7 -3.32 -16.84 15.40
N GLU A 8 -4.50 -16.93 15.99
CA GLU A 8 -5.37 -18.12 15.92
C GLU A 8 -5.84 -18.38 14.49
N PHE A 9 -6.22 -17.34 13.77
CA PHE A 9 -6.56 -17.47 12.36
C PHE A 9 -5.41 -18.06 11.55
N TYR A 10 -4.21 -17.47 11.65
CA TYR A 10 -3.05 -17.92 10.89
C TYR A 10 -2.52 -19.30 11.33
N ALA A 11 -2.87 -19.77 12.54
CA ALA A 11 -2.62 -21.14 12.98
C ALA A 11 -3.64 -22.14 12.41
N SER A 12 -4.80 -21.69 11.95
CA SER A 12 -5.83 -22.54 11.38
C SER A 12 -5.47 -23.08 9.99
N PRO A 13 -6.10 -24.18 9.51
CA PRO A 13 -5.86 -24.68 8.15
C PRO A 13 -6.16 -23.65 7.06
N LEU A 14 -7.23 -22.84 7.23
CA LEU A 14 -7.58 -21.76 6.33
C LEU A 14 -6.54 -20.65 6.33
N GLY A 15 -6.11 -20.21 7.51
CA GLY A 15 -5.09 -19.19 7.66
C GLY A 15 -3.73 -19.61 7.12
N ASN A 16 -3.34 -20.88 7.33
CA ASN A 16 -2.11 -21.42 6.73
C ASN A 16 -2.16 -21.47 5.20
N ALA A 17 -3.32 -21.81 4.62
CA ALA A 17 -3.50 -21.78 3.17
C ALA A 17 -3.46 -20.33 2.64
N THR A 18 -4.14 -19.40 3.33
CA THR A 18 -4.13 -17.96 3.04
C THR A 18 -2.72 -17.41 3.08
N ARG A 19 -1.96 -17.71 4.15
CA ARG A 19 -0.55 -17.30 4.28
C ARG A 19 0.26 -17.76 3.07
N ARG A 20 0.19 -19.04 2.69
CA ARG A 20 0.95 -19.58 1.55
C ARG A 20 0.61 -18.88 0.23
N LEU A 21 -0.67 -18.64 -0.04
CA LEU A 21 -1.11 -17.96 -1.27
C LEU A 21 -0.63 -16.51 -1.31
N LEU A 22 -0.74 -15.81 -0.19
CA LEU A 22 -0.32 -14.42 -0.10
C LEU A 22 1.22 -14.30 -0.13
N SER A 23 1.95 -15.17 0.58
CA SER A 23 3.43 -15.24 0.51
C SER A 23 3.92 -15.45 -0.91
N ALA A 24 3.28 -16.31 -1.69
CA ALA A 24 3.65 -16.53 -3.10
C ALA A 24 3.49 -15.25 -3.95
N LYS A 25 2.50 -14.39 -3.65
CA LYS A 25 2.30 -13.10 -4.31
C LYS A 25 3.24 -12.00 -3.79
N LEU A 26 3.63 -12.06 -2.51
CA LEU A 26 4.53 -11.09 -1.88
C LEU A 26 6.00 -11.37 -2.19
N LYS A 27 6.41 -12.63 -2.23
CA LYS A 27 7.81 -13.04 -2.42
C LYS A 27 8.52 -12.33 -3.59
N PRO A 28 7.95 -12.18 -4.78
CA PRO A 28 8.60 -11.44 -5.88
C PRO A 28 8.80 -9.96 -5.57
N ARG A 29 7.95 -9.37 -4.70
CA ARG A 29 8.01 -7.96 -4.28
C ARG A 29 8.98 -7.71 -3.14
N LEU A 30 9.17 -8.71 -2.28
CA LEU A 30 10.13 -8.65 -1.19
C LEU A 30 11.57 -8.88 -1.64
N GLY A 31 11.79 -9.48 -2.79
CA GLY A 31 13.00 -9.59 -3.63
C GLY A 31 14.35 -9.56 -2.94
N SER A 32 15.40 -9.17 -3.67
CA SER A 32 16.74 -8.97 -3.12
C SER A 32 16.77 -7.70 -2.28
N LEU A 33 16.80 -7.85 -0.96
CA LEU A 33 16.77 -6.75 0.01
C LEU A 33 18.18 -6.37 0.51
N GLY A 34 19.16 -7.27 0.40
CA GLY A 34 20.54 -6.98 0.84
C GLY A 34 20.60 -6.34 2.23
N ASP A 35 21.21 -5.16 2.32
CA ASP A 35 21.33 -4.36 3.54
C ASP A 35 20.09 -3.53 3.90
N ALA A 36 18.95 -3.75 3.22
CA ALA A 36 17.74 -2.96 3.39
C ALA A 36 17.18 -3.02 4.82
N CYS A 37 16.65 -1.89 5.28
CA CYS A 37 15.85 -1.80 6.48
C CYS A 37 14.37 -2.10 6.14
N VAL A 38 13.83 -3.18 6.69
CA VAL A 38 12.46 -3.65 6.44
C VAL A 38 11.58 -3.39 7.64
N MET A 39 10.47 -2.73 7.44
CA MET A 39 9.43 -2.50 8.44
C MET A 39 8.16 -3.26 8.06
N GLY A 40 7.70 -4.14 8.94
CA GLY A 40 6.35 -4.65 8.91
C GLY A 40 5.44 -3.80 9.77
N MET A 41 4.20 -3.53 9.35
CA MET A 41 3.22 -2.79 10.12
C MET A 41 1.87 -3.50 10.14
N GLY A 42 1.19 -3.45 11.27
CA GLY A 42 0.01 -4.27 11.55
C GLY A 42 0.41 -5.69 11.89
N PHE A 43 -0.24 -6.68 11.30
CA PHE A 43 0.11 -8.10 11.50
C PHE A 43 0.89 -8.66 10.31
N ALA A 44 2.06 -8.08 10.03
CA ALA A 44 2.92 -8.46 8.91
C ALA A 44 3.87 -9.63 9.24
N THR A 45 4.01 -10.01 10.50
CA THR A 45 4.98 -11.02 10.98
C THR A 45 4.97 -12.35 10.22
N PRO A 46 3.82 -12.95 9.81
CA PRO A 46 3.81 -14.20 9.06
C PRO A 46 4.51 -14.13 7.70
N TYR A 47 4.68 -12.92 7.17
CA TYR A 47 5.30 -12.65 5.86
C TYR A 47 6.73 -12.12 6.00
N LEU A 48 7.06 -11.52 7.15
CA LEU A 48 8.44 -11.16 7.50
C LEU A 48 9.30 -12.41 7.76
N ASP A 49 8.68 -13.50 8.21
CA ASP A 49 9.36 -14.80 8.33
C ASP A 49 9.87 -15.35 6.98
N ASP A 50 9.30 -14.90 5.88
CA ASP A 50 9.65 -15.31 4.52
C ASP A 50 10.75 -14.41 3.89
N LEU A 51 11.28 -13.41 4.64
CA LEU A 51 12.36 -12.55 4.17
C LEU A 51 13.65 -13.33 3.93
N PRO A 52 14.49 -12.92 2.96
CA PRO A 52 15.81 -13.49 2.78
C PRO A 52 16.64 -13.37 4.06
N SER A 53 17.42 -14.42 4.38
CA SER A 53 18.32 -14.45 5.55
C SER A 53 19.39 -13.35 5.52
N GLU A 54 19.64 -12.77 4.36
CA GLU A 54 20.58 -11.66 4.13
C GLU A 54 20.02 -10.31 4.59
N THR A 55 18.71 -10.23 4.89
CA THR A 55 18.08 -8.99 5.39
C THR A 55 18.60 -8.67 6.78
N LYS A 56 19.44 -7.64 6.89
CA LYS A 56 20.16 -7.34 8.14
C LYS A 56 19.31 -6.66 9.20
N ARG A 57 18.26 -5.94 8.81
CA ARG A 57 17.42 -5.17 9.74
C ARG A 57 15.95 -5.32 9.36
N SER A 58 15.20 -5.94 10.26
CA SER A 58 13.76 -6.05 10.15
C SER A 58 13.12 -5.71 11.49
N ILE A 59 11.99 -5.02 11.46
CA ILE A 59 11.21 -4.69 12.65
C ILE A 59 9.71 -4.86 12.34
N ALA A 60 8.96 -5.40 13.30
CA ALA A 60 7.51 -5.55 13.21
C ALA A 60 6.84 -4.56 14.18
N PHE A 61 6.20 -3.53 13.65
CA PHE A 61 5.38 -2.60 14.41
C PHE A 61 3.93 -3.05 14.42
N MET A 62 3.39 -3.23 15.61
CA MET A 62 2.00 -3.61 15.84
C MET A 62 1.25 -2.45 16.44
N MET A 63 0.08 -2.15 15.89
CA MET A 63 -0.73 -1.02 16.31
C MET A 63 -1.25 -1.22 17.74
N ALA A 64 -1.31 -0.15 18.53
CA ALA A 64 -1.72 -0.20 19.92
C ALA A 64 -3.08 -0.88 20.13
N ARG A 65 -4.01 -0.66 19.20
CA ARG A 65 -5.35 -1.29 19.20
C ARG A 65 -5.37 -2.79 18.91
N GLN A 66 -4.30 -3.33 18.30
CA GLN A 66 -4.20 -4.76 17.98
C GLN A 66 -3.52 -5.55 19.10
N GLY A 67 -2.58 -4.92 19.83
CA GLY A 67 -1.68 -5.60 20.74
C GLY A 67 -0.41 -6.08 20.06
N VAL A 68 0.52 -6.64 20.82
CA VAL A 68 1.84 -7.08 20.33
C VAL A 68 2.12 -8.54 20.67
N ILE A 69 2.80 -9.25 19.76
CA ILE A 69 3.36 -10.59 20.02
C ILE A 69 4.89 -10.53 19.94
N HIS A 70 5.52 -11.47 20.62
CA HIS A 70 6.95 -11.69 20.48
C HIS A 70 7.27 -12.16 19.05
N TRP A 71 8.14 -11.45 18.36
CA TRP A 71 8.64 -11.78 17.03
C TRP A 71 10.11 -11.33 16.90
N PRO A 72 10.98 -12.10 16.24
CA PRO A 72 10.76 -13.47 15.74
C PRO A 72 10.58 -14.48 16.91
N ARG A 73 10.23 -15.72 16.57
CA ARG A 73 10.00 -16.77 17.60
C ARG A 73 11.25 -17.10 18.40
N GLU A 74 12.41 -17.00 17.75
CA GLU A 74 13.73 -17.26 18.32
C GLU A 74 14.63 -16.04 18.15
N GLY A 75 15.53 -15.81 19.09
CA GLY A 75 16.46 -14.69 19.08
C GLY A 75 15.96 -13.43 19.77
N SER A 76 16.54 -12.29 19.42
CA SER A 76 16.19 -10.99 20.00
C SER A 76 14.84 -10.52 19.50
N VAL A 77 14.05 -9.90 20.37
CA VAL A 77 12.75 -9.32 20.02
C VAL A 77 12.92 -8.20 19.00
N GLN A 78 12.21 -8.31 17.89
CA GLN A 78 12.17 -7.33 16.80
C GLN A 78 10.73 -6.84 16.56
N SER A 79 9.87 -6.96 17.55
CA SER A 79 8.50 -6.44 17.50
C SER A 79 8.29 -5.39 18.58
N ALA A 80 7.50 -4.36 18.26
CA ALA A 80 7.12 -3.32 19.19
C ALA A 80 5.67 -2.89 18.98
N LEU A 81 5.03 -2.50 20.09
CA LEU A 81 3.74 -1.83 20.07
C LEU A 81 3.98 -0.35 19.78
N VAL A 82 3.24 0.21 18.83
CA VAL A 82 3.42 1.60 18.38
C VAL A 82 2.07 2.30 18.20
N ASP A 83 2.14 3.63 18.25
CA ASP A 83 1.11 4.48 17.65
C ASP A 83 1.36 4.53 16.13
N GLU A 84 0.35 4.21 15.34
CA GLU A 84 0.44 4.20 13.87
C GLU A 84 0.64 5.59 13.26
N PHE A 85 0.46 6.64 14.06
CA PHE A 85 0.62 8.04 13.66
C PHE A 85 1.93 8.67 14.13
N ASP A 86 2.69 7.96 15.00
CA ASP A 86 3.99 8.42 15.52
C ASP A 86 4.94 7.23 15.69
N LEU A 87 5.59 6.83 14.59
CA LEU A 87 6.49 5.70 14.57
C LEU A 87 7.85 6.06 15.18
N PRO A 88 8.43 5.23 16.09
CA PRO A 88 9.70 5.50 16.75
C PRO A 88 10.91 5.28 15.83
N LEU A 89 10.85 5.84 14.62
CA LEU A 89 11.90 5.80 13.62
C LEU A 89 12.24 7.20 13.11
N LEU A 90 13.51 7.39 12.80
CA LEU A 90 13.95 8.59 12.11
C LEU A 90 13.38 8.66 10.70
N GLU A 91 13.30 9.86 10.16
CA GLU A 91 12.92 10.07 8.76
C GLU A 91 13.88 9.35 7.80
N SER A 92 13.34 8.87 6.70
CA SER A 92 14.14 8.30 5.61
C SER A 92 15.01 7.09 6.01
N THR A 93 14.54 6.25 6.94
CA THR A 93 15.27 5.09 7.46
C THR A 93 14.84 3.77 6.80
N VAL A 94 13.59 3.65 6.38
CA VAL A 94 12.98 2.39 5.93
C VAL A 94 13.03 2.26 4.41
N ASP A 95 13.66 1.22 3.91
CA ASP A 95 13.75 0.93 2.47
C ASP A 95 12.52 0.18 1.94
N LEU A 96 11.94 -0.70 2.77
CA LEU A 96 10.73 -1.43 2.46
C LEU A 96 9.77 -1.44 3.64
N ALA A 97 8.56 -0.94 3.42
CA ALA A 97 7.45 -1.09 4.35
C ALA A 97 6.44 -2.12 3.83
N LEU A 98 6.13 -3.13 4.65
CA LEU A 98 5.08 -4.13 4.38
C LEU A 98 3.93 -3.92 5.37
N VAL A 99 2.79 -3.49 4.88
CA VAL A 99 1.58 -3.24 5.70
C VAL A 99 0.54 -4.33 5.43
N VAL A 100 0.21 -5.09 6.46
CA VAL A 100 -0.81 -6.16 6.41
C VAL A 100 -1.64 -6.10 7.68
N HIS A 101 -2.95 -6.17 7.56
CA HIS A 101 -3.89 -5.99 8.68
C HIS A 101 -3.61 -4.70 9.48
N GLY A 102 -3.43 -3.59 8.76
CA GLY A 102 -3.11 -2.28 9.34
C GLY A 102 -4.05 -1.20 8.82
N LEU A 103 -3.98 -0.89 7.51
CA LEU A 103 -4.70 0.25 6.94
C LEU A 103 -6.23 0.14 7.06
N GLU A 104 -6.80 -1.06 7.01
CA GLU A 104 -8.23 -1.31 7.18
C GLU A 104 -8.70 -1.14 8.63
N LEU A 105 -7.79 -1.13 9.59
CA LEU A 105 -8.09 -1.08 11.02
C LEU A 105 -7.82 0.30 11.64
N THR A 106 -7.14 1.20 10.94
CA THR A 106 -6.89 2.56 11.45
C THR A 106 -8.10 3.47 11.27
N ASP A 107 -8.25 4.46 12.16
CA ASP A 107 -9.29 5.47 12.06
C ASP A 107 -8.93 6.57 11.05
N SER A 108 -7.62 6.79 10.81
CA SER A 108 -7.11 7.81 9.88
C SER A 108 -6.10 7.20 8.89
N PRO A 109 -6.58 6.55 7.79
CA PRO A 109 -5.71 5.92 6.80
C PRO A 109 -4.70 6.89 6.16
N ILE A 110 -5.08 8.16 6.00
CA ILE A 110 -4.18 9.15 5.40
C ILE A 110 -3.04 9.52 6.34
N GLU A 111 -3.31 9.75 7.64
CA GLU A 111 -2.28 10.09 8.62
C GLU A 111 -1.29 8.94 8.81
N MET A 112 -1.81 7.70 8.90
CA MET A 112 -0.96 6.50 8.95
C MET A 112 -0.05 6.39 7.72
N LEU A 113 -0.57 6.62 6.51
CA LEU A 113 0.24 6.57 5.29
C LEU A 113 1.26 7.72 5.22
N GLN A 114 0.93 8.91 5.73
CA GLN A 114 1.87 10.02 5.82
C GLN A 114 3.00 9.72 6.81
N GLU A 115 2.71 9.07 7.92
CA GLU A 115 3.73 8.66 8.88
C GLU A 115 4.63 7.55 8.32
N VAL A 116 4.05 6.56 7.63
CA VAL A 116 4.83 5.57 6.86
C VAL A 116 5.70 6.27 5.82
N TRP A 117 5.17 7.27 5.11
CA TRP A 117 5.95 8.06 4.14
C TRP A 117 7.11 8.79 4.81
N ARG A 118 6.92 9.39 6.00
CA ARG A 118 7.97 10.10 6.74
C ARG A 118 9.17 9.19 7.00
N VAL A 119 8.93 8.00 7.53
CA VAL A 119 10.00 7.07 7.91
C VAL A 119 10.65 6.35 6.72
N MET A 120 10.01 6.30 5.56
CA MET A 120 10.56 5.63 4.38
C MET A 120 11.69 6.43 3.74
N ALA A 121 12.72 5.74 3.29
CA ALA A 121 13.83 6.30 2.52
C ALA A 121 13.35 6.85 1.15
N PRO A 122 14.08 7.79 0.52
CA PRO A 122 13.84 8.19 -0.86
C PRO A 122 13.84 6.97 -1.78
N GLN A 123 12.82 6.86 -2.65
CA GLN A 123 12.59 5.67 -3.49
C GLN A 123 12.28 4.37 -2.71
N GLY A 124 12.07 4.46 -1.41
CA GLY A 124 11.62 3.33 -0.59
C GLY A 124 10.30 2.77 -1.11
N ARG A 125 10.12 1.46 -0.99
CA ARG A 125 8.96 0.71 -1.49
C ARG A 125 7.96 0.42 -0.37
N LEU A 126 6.72 0.75 -0.62
CA LEU A 126 5.58 0.35 0.21
C LEU A 126 4.86 -0.82 -0.46
N VAL A 127 4.71 -1.93 0.23
CA VAL A 127 3.81 -3.03 -0.16
C VAL A 127 2.65 -3.06 0.81
N LEU A 128 1.45 -2.83 0.28
CA LEU A 128 0.24 -2.70 1.07
C LEU A 128 -0.75 -3.81 0.67
N VAL A 129 -1.27 -4.51 1.66
CA VAL A 129 -2.26 -5.59 1.51
C VAL A 129 -3.52 -5.18 2.27
N VAL A 130 -4.63 -5.03 1.57
CA VAL A 130 -5.90 -4.61 2.17
C VAL A 130 -7.07 -5.45 1.66
N PRO A 131 -8.14 -5.59 2.45
CA PRO A 131 -9.39 -6.20 2.00
C PRO A 131 -9.99 -5.42 0.82
N ASN A 132 -10.49 -6.18 -0.17
CA ASN A 132 -11.17 -5.61 -1.33
C ASN A 132 -12.67 -5.48 -1.04
N ARG A 133 -13.21 -4.27 -1.06
CA ARG A 133 -14.64 -3.97 -0.84
C ARG A 133 -15.61 -4.77 -1.70
N ARG A 134 -15.18 -5.26 -2.85
CA ARG A 134 -15.97 -6.10 -3.75
C ARG A 134 -15.61 -7.59 -3.64
N GLY A 135 -14.72 -7.92 -2.73
CA GLY A 135 -14.23 -9.27 -2.55
C GLY A 135 -15.20 -10.16 -1.78
N LEU A 136 -15.13 -11.45 -2.07
CA LEU A 136 -15.95 -12.43 -1.36
C LEU A 136 -15.56 -12.58 0.13
N TRP A 137 -14.36 -12.19 0.50
CA TRP A 137 -13.84 -12.32 1.88
C TRP A 137 -14.38 -11.26 2.83
N ASP A 138 -14.80 -10.11 2.31
CA ASP A 138 -15.44 -9.04 3.07
C ASP A 138 -16.81 -9.44 3.64
N ALA A 139 -17.49 -10.36 2.97
CA ALA A 139 -18.79 -10.87 3.40
C ALA A 139 -18.73 -11.97 4.48
N PHE A 140 -17.52 -12.40 4.88
CA PHE A 140 -17.35 -13.50 5.83
C PHE A 140 -16.64 -13.01 7.11
N ASP A 141 -17.40 -12.82 8.17
CA ASP A 141 -16.90 -12.47 9.52
C ASP A 141 -15.97 -13.52 10.13
N THR A 142 -15.79 -14.65 9.44
CA THR A 142 -14.92 -15.75 9.90
C THR A 142 -13.45 -15.58 9.55
N SER A 143 -13.08 -14.49 8.87
CA SER A 143 -11.70 -14.19 8.49
C SER A 143 -11.29 -12.79 8.90
N PRO A 144 -10.01 -12.55 9.19
CA PRO A 144 -9.49 -11.22 9.51
C PRO A 144 -9.74 -10.18 8.42
N PHE A 145 -9.94 -10.62 7.18
CA PHE A 145 -10.16 -9.75 6.03
C PHE A 145 -11.60 -9.26 5.89
N GLY A 146 -12.53 -9.75 6.72
CA GLY A 146 -13.88 -9.22 6.87
C GLY A 146 -13.98 -8.12 7.93
N TYR A 147 -12.90 -7.82 8.66
CA TYR A 147 -12.89 -6.78 9.69
C TYR A 147 -12.29 -5.48 9.17
N GLY A 148 -12.77 -4.36 9.72
CA GLY A 148 -12.28 -3.03 9.40
C GLY A 148 -12.93 -2.44 8.14
N GLN A 149 -12.26 -1.48 7.52
CA GLN A 149 -12.78 -0.79 6.34
C GLN A 149 -12.16 -1.35 5.06
N PRO A 150 -12.92 -2.07 4.23
CA PRO A 150 -12.41 -2.56 2.97
C PRO A 150 -12.24 -1.42 1.96
N PHE A 151 -11.27 -1.54 1.08
CA PHE A 151 -10.94 -0.52 0.09
C PHE A 151 -11.30 -0.95 -1.33
N SER A 152 -11.75 -0.01 -2.14
CA SER A 152 -11.70 -0.15 -3.59
C SER A 152 -10.34 0.30 -4.12
N ARG A 153 -9.96 -0.19 -5.31
CA ARG A 153 -8.73 0.25 -5.98
C ARG A 153 -8.68 1.77 -6.17
N THR A 154 -9.80 2.40 -6.50
CA THR A 154 -9.87 3.85 -6.72
C THR A 154 -9.66 4.63 -5.43
N GLN A 155 -10.27 4.19 -4.32
CA GLN A 155 -10.06 4.79 -3.00
C GLN A 155 -8.60 4.68 -2.57
N LEU A 156 -8.02 3.49 -2.69
CA LEU A 156 -6.63 3.24 -2.32
C LEU A 156 -5.66 4.06 -3.17
N ALA A 157 -5.91 4.19 -4.48
CA ALA A 157 -5.12 5.04 -5.37
C ALA A 157 -5.21 6.53 -4.97
N GLY A 158 -6.37 6.99 -4.52
CA GLY A 158 -6.57 8.35 -3.99
C GLY A 158 -5.75 8.59 -2.73
N LEU A 159 -5.84 7.70 -1.74
CA LEU A 159 -5.09 7.78 -0.47
C LEU A 159 -3.57 7.75 -0.71
N LEU A 160 -3.09 6.84 -1.54
CA LEU A 160 -1.66 6.76 -1.89
C LEU A 160 -1.16 8.06 -2.52
N LYS A 161 -1.92 8.62 -3.46
CA LYS A 161 -1.58 9.89 -4.12
C LYS A 161 -1.55 11.05 -3.12
N GLU A 162 -2.51 11.13 -2.23
CA GLU A 162 -2.60 12.16 -1.18
C GLU A 162 -1.44 12.04 -0.19
N ALA A 163 -1.06 10.81 0.18
CA ALA A 163 0.11 10.53 1.01
C ALA A 163 1.44 10.56 0.23
N GLN A 164 1.47 11.10 -1.00
CA GLN A 164 2.67 11.26 -1.83
C GLN A 164 3.37 9.94 -2.21
N PHE A 165 2.60 8.87 -2.37
CA PHE A 165 3.06 7.62 -2.96
C PHE A 165 2.66 7.51 -4.44
N SER A 166 3.53 6.93 -5.25
CA SER A 166 3.25 6.53 -6.63
C SER A 166 3.02 5.04 -6.70
N ALA A 167 1.81 4.60 -7.01
CA ALA A 167 1.51 3.20 -7.20
C ALA A 167 2.21 2.68 -8.49
N VAL A 168 3.03 1.64 -8.32
CA VAL A 168 3.83 1.03 -9.41
C VAL A 168 3.16 -0.23 -9.92
N SER A 169 2.67 -1.09 -9.03
CA SER A 169 2.01 -2.33 -9.42
C SER A 169 0.78 -2.63 -8.57
N TRP A 170 -0.18 -3.30 -9.22
CA TRP A 170 -1.41 -3.75 -8.59
C TRP A 170 -1.59 -5.24 -8.86
N SER A 171 -1.95 -5.98 -7.84
CA SER A 171 -2.36 -7.37 -7.98
C SER A 171 -3.45 -7.72 -6.97
N HIS A 172 -3.96 -8.91 -7.09
CA HIS A 172 -5.07 -9.41 -6.30
C HIS A 172 -4.71 -10.79 -5.74
N ALA A 173 -5.30 -11.12 -4.61
CA ALA A 173 -5.16 -12.43 -3.99
C ALA A 173 -6.49 -12.90 -3.40
N LEU A 174 -6.57 -14.19 -3.05
CA LEU A 174 -7.72 -14.83 -2.45
C LEU A 174 -8.99 -14.73 -3.31
N GLN A 175 -8.91 -15.29 -4.52
CA GLN A 175 -10.02 -15.28 -5.46
C GLN A 175 -11.08 -16.34 -5.16
N MET A 176 -10.84 -17.22 -4.18
CA MET A 176 -11.79 -18.22 -3.72
C MET A 176 -12.49 -17.77 -2.41
N PRO A 177 -13.74 -18.14 -2.20
CA PRO A 177 -14.41 -17.88 -0.94
C PRO A 177 -13.72 -18.62 0.22
N PRO A 178 -13.74 -18.08 1.45
CA PRO A 178 -13.10 -18.67 2.63
C PRO A 178 -13.88 -19.88 3.17
N THR A 179 -14.06 -20.92 2.38
CA THR A 179 -14.77 -22.14 2.78
C THR A 179 -13.77 -23.23 3.17
N LYS A 180 -14.02 -23.89 4.33
CA LYS A 180 -13.16 -24.99 4.81
C LYS A 180 -13.02 -26.13 3.78
N ARG A 181 -13.98 -26.33 2.88
CA ARG A 181 -13.97 -27.37 1.85
C ARG A 181 -13.17 -26.97 0.59
N GLY A 182 -13.13 -25.69 0.23
CA GLY A 182 -12.45 -25.23 -0.99
C GLY A 182 -10.94 -25.17 -0.89
N PHE A 183 -10.39 -24.98 0.32
CA PHE A 183 -8.93 -24.84 0.55
C PHE A 183 -8.20 -26.19 0.76
N VAL A 184 -8.93 -27.26 1.09
CA VAL A 184 -8.32 -28.56 1.46
C VAL A 184 -7.96 -29.40 0.22
N HIS A 185 -8.52 -29.11 -0.93
CA HIS A 185 -8.20 -29.84 -2.15
C HIS A 185 -7.11 -29.11 -2.94
N SER A 186 -6.12 -29.84 -3.38
CA SER A 186 -4.88 -29.47 -4.09
C SER A 186 -5.02 -28.58 -5.35
N GLY A 187 -6.21 -28.03 -5.60
CA GLY A 187 -6.51 -27.13 -6.70
C GLY A 187 -6.46 -25.63 -6.40
N ALA A 188 -6.31 -25.21 -5.11
CA ALA A 188 -6.37 -23.80 -4.75
C ALA A 188 -5.31 -22.94 -5.47
N SER A 189 -4.10 -23.46 -5.65
CA SER A 189 -3.03 -22.78 -6.38
C SER A 189 -3.26 -22.71 -7.91
N ALA A 190 -3.96 -23.69 -8.49
CA ALA A 190 -4.31 -23.69 -9.89
C ALA A 190 -5.46 -22.72 -10.18
N ILE A 191 -6.44 -22.67 -9.29
CA ILE A 191 -7.57 -21.73 -9.39
C ILE A 191 -7.10 -20.28 -9.18
N GLU A 192 -6.15 -20.05 -8.28
CA GLU A 192 -5.53 -18.73 -8.08
C GLU A 192 -4.82 -18.22 -9.34
N ARG A 193 -4.12 -19.12 -10.09
CA ARG A 193 -3.48 -18.77 -11.37
C ARG A 193 -4.47 -18.48 -12.48
N ILE A 194 -5.58 -19.22 -12.54
CA ILE A 194 -6.64 -19.02 -13.55
C ILE A 194 -7.48 -17.80 -13.19
N GLY A 195 -7.69 -17.55 -11.89
CA GLY A 195 -8.45 -16.43 -11.39
C GLY A 195 -7.80 -15.06 -11.68
N ASP A 196 -6.47 -14.96 -11.75
CA ASP A 196 -5.77 -13.75 -12.16
C ASP A 196 -6.19 -13.30 -13.59
N LEU A 197 -6.61 -14.22 -14.44
CA LEU A 197 -7.06 -13.95 -15.81
C LEU A 197 -8.55 -13.58 -15.91
N ILE A 198 -9.39 -14.06 -15.01
CA ILE A 198 -10.84 -14.02 -15.22
C ILE A 198 -11.59 -13.14 -14.22
N THR A 199 -11.12 -12.96 -12.97
CA THR A 199 -11.99 -12.44 -11.92
C THR A 199 -11.32 -11.52 -10.88
N SER A 200 -10.51 -10.57 -11.31
CA SER A 200 -9.89 -9.57 -10.41
C SER A 200 -10.92 -8.77 -9.58
N ARG A 201 -12.19 -8.76 -10.01
CA ARG A 201 -13.26 -8.00 -9.34
C ARG A 201 -13.75 -8.65 -8.04
N PHE A 202 -13.61 -9.97 -7.88
CA PHE A 202 -14.13 -10.72 -6.73
C PHE A 202 -13.02 -11.25 -5.81
N SER A 203 -11.79 -10.86 -6.06
CA SER A 203 -10.67 -11.22 -5.19
C SER A 203 -10.85 -10.63 -3.79
N GLY A 204 -10.52 -11.41 -2.75
CA GLY A 204 -10.64 -10.98 -1.37
C GLY A 204 -9.69 -9.84 -1.00
N LEU A 205 -8.50 -9.78 -1.64
CA LEU A 205 -7.46 -8.81 -1.31
C LEU A 205 -6.99 -8.02 -2.52
N ILE A 206 -6.63 -6.76 -2.26
CA ILE A 206 -5.84 -5.91 -3.13
C ILE A 206 -4.43 -5.84 -2.57
N ILE A 207 -3.43 -6.07 -3.42
CA ILE A 207 -2.03 -5.85 -3.14
C ILE A 207 -1.56 -4.71 -4.03
N VAL A 208 -1.01 -3.67 -3.44
CA VAL A 208 -0.40 -2.57 -4.19
C VAL A 208 1.05 -2.40 -3.76
N GLU A 209 1.91 -2.20 -4.74
CA GLU A 209 3.26 -1.73 -4.54
C GLU A 209 3.33 -0.28 -4.97
N ALA A 210 3.89 0.57 -4.08
CA ALA A 210 4.03 1.99 -4.31
C ALA A 210 5.42 2.44 -3.90
N VAL A 211 5.88 3.56 -4.47
CA VAL A 211 7.19 4.15 -4.20
C VAL A 211 7.00 5.53 -3.61
N LYS A 212 7.81 5.88 -2.59
CA LYS A 212 7.85 7.21 -2.00
C LYS A 212 8.26 8.23 -3.05
N GLN A 213 7.42 9.24 -3.29
CA GLN A 213 7.76 10.38 -4.13
C GLN A 213 8.37 11.49 -3.29
N VAL A 214 9.63 11.82 -3.55
CA VAL A 214 10.33 12.95 -2.90
C VAL A 214 10.09 14.25 -3.65
N TYR A 215 9.76 14.16 -4.97
CA TYR A 215 9.42 15.30 -5.80
C TYR A 215 8.05 15.07 -6.42
N ALA A 216 7.10 15.92 -6.07
CA ALA A 216 5.91 16.06 -6.87
C ALA A 216 6.38 16.57 -8.25
N PHE A 217 6.40 15.70 -9.27
CA PHE A 217 6.34 16.18 -10.63
C PHE A 217 5.05 16.96 -10.72
N SER A 218 5.14 18.29 -10.61
CA SER A 218 4.05 19.12 -11.05
C SER A 218 3.88 18.78 -12.53
N SER A 219 2.92 17.92 -12.84
CA SER A 219 2.37 17.85 -14.18
C SER A 219 1.63 19.17 -14.40
N GLY A 220 2.41 20.24 -14.49
CA GLY A 220 1.94 21.52 -14.91
C GLY A 220 1.36 21.29 -16.29
N LYS A 221 0.02 21.21 -16.36
CA LYS A 221 -0.65 21.59 -17.59
C LYS A 221 0.02 22.90 -17.96
N ARG A 222 0.88 22.87 -18.98
CA ARG A 222 1.37 24.09 -19.61
C ARG A 222 0.10 24.88 -19.97
N VAL A 223 -0.30 25.77 -19.09
CA VAL A 223 -1.23 26.83 -19.45
C VAL A 223 -0.48 27.61 -20.50
N ARG A 224 -0.79 27.32 -21.74
CA ARG A 224 -0.33 28.09 -22.89
C ARG A 224 -0.91 29.48 -22.64
N ARG A 225 -0.12 30.35 -21.97
CA ARG A 225 -0.43 31.77 -21.88
C ARG A 225 -0.54 32.24 -23.31
N LEU A 226 -1.76 32.40 -23.80
CA LEU A 226 -2.05 33.17 -25.00
C LEU A 226 -1.58 34.59 -24.69
N MET A 227 -0.41 34.94 -25.18
CA MET A 227 0.01 36.34 -25.18
C MET A 227 -1.08 37.13 -25.93
N PRO A 228 -1.65 38.17 -25.33
CA PRO A 228 -2.55 39.04 -26.06
C PRO A 228 -1.80 39.61 -27.26
N ARG A 229 -2.31 39.32 -28.46
CA ARG A 229 -1.82 39.97 -29.68
C ARG A 229 -2.11 41.46 -29.54
N PHE A 230 -1.10 42.26 -29.26
CA PHE A 230 -1.18 43.71 -29.39
C PHE A 230 -1.47 44.02 -30.86
N LYS A 231 -2.66 44.55 -31.15
CA LYS A 231 -2.92 45.21 -32.41
C LYS A 231 -2.18 46.56 -32.36
N PRO A 232 -1.28 46.86 -33.32
CA PRO A 232 -0.66 48.18 -33.35
C PRO A 232 -1.76 49.23 -33.57
N ALA A 233 -1.84 50.22 -32.70
CA ALA A 233 -2.68 51.38 -32.89
C ALA A 233 -2.13 52.19 -34.08
N LEU A 234 -2.95 52.39 -35.09
CA LEU A 234 -2.64 53.29 -36.18
C LEU A 234 -2.55 54.71 -35.61
N LEU A 235 -1.37 55.30 -35.66
CA LEU A 235 -1.22 56.73 -35.36
C LEU A 235 -1.94 57.54 -36.44
N PRO A 236 -2.71 58.58 -36.09
CA PRO A 236 -3.31 59.44 -37.07
C PRO A 236 -2.23 60.23 -37.82
N SER A 237 -2.35 60.29 -39.13
CA SER A 237 -1.46 61.09 -39.99
C SER A 237 -1.54 62.58 -39.63
N PRO A 238 -0.42 63.32 -39.62
CA PRO A 238 -0.46 64.78 -39.40
C PRO A 238 -1.23 65.50 -40.52
N VAL A 239 -2.20 66.32 -40.13
CA VAL A 239 -2.89 67.19 -41.03
C VAL A 239 -1.91 68.28 -41.47
N ARG A 240 -1.68 68.38 -42.80
CA ARG A 240 -0.90 69.46 -43.44
C ARG A 240 -1.79 70.73 -43.43
N PHE A 241 -1.40 71.72 -42.67
CA PHE A 241 -1.94 73.02 -42.78
C PHE A 241 -1.28 73.73 -44.01
N ASP A 242 -2.04 73.88 -45.11
CA ASP A 242 -1.67 74.79 -46.17
C ASP A 242 -2.06 76.22 -45.73
N GLY A 243 -0.99 77.04 -45.49
CA GLY A 243 -1.13 78.45 -45.29
C GLY A 243 -1.36 79.11 -46.66
N GLY A 244 -2.58 79.61 -46.89
CA GLY A 244 -2.87 80.50 -48.00
C GLY A 244 -2.85 81.94 -47.48
N GLN A 245 -2.35 82.83 -48.30
CA GLN A 245 -2.09 84.24 -48.16
C GLN A 245 -3.32 85.09 -47.69
#